data_42fa96b3f5eca1ecd81629d209f283bd
#
_entry.id   42fa96b3f5eca1ecd81629d209f283bd
#
_cell.length_a   1.000
_cell.length_b   1.000
_cell.length_c   1.000
_cell.angle_alpha   90.00
_cell.angle_beta   90.00
_cell.angle_gamma   90.00
#
_symmetry.space_group_name_H-M   'P 1'
#
loop_
_entity.id
_entity.type
_entity.pdbx_description
1 polymer ?
#
loop_
_entity_poly.entity_id
_entity_poly.type
_entity_poly.pdbx_seq_one_letter_code
_entity_poly.pdbx_strand_id
1 'polypeptide(L)'
;MGDVSGPTQLARQNARRAIEEREPMSTLERAIVIAAEGHAGVKDKGGAPYILHPLRMMLGLSHPDERIVAVLHDVCEDCPGWTFDRLRAEGFSDHIVTALDAVTKREGEDYEDFARRAAADPIGRNVKLADLADNCDLSRIAEPTEVDHRRIEKYWRAIKLIEVI
;
A
#
# COMPACT_ATOMS: atom_id res chain seq x y z
N MET A 1 -23.94 37.68 -28.67
CA MET A 1 -23.93 37.50 -27.21
C MET A 1 -24.54 36.14 -26.94
N GLY A 2 -23.71 35.12 -26.65
CA GLY A 2 -24.17 33.77 -26.34
C GLY A 2 -24.50 33.68 -24.86
N ASP A 3 -25.71 33.29 -24.53
CA ASP A 3 -26.20 33.03 -23.19
C ASP A 3 -25.49 31.78 -22.64
N VAL A 4 -24.59 31.93 -21.68
CA VAL A 4 -23.94 30.84 -20.98
C VAL A 4 -24.76 30.52 -19.73
N SER A 5 -25.94 29.90 -19.95
CA SER A 5 -26.76 29.39 -18.86
C SER A 5 -26.02 28.26 -18.15
N GLY A 6 -25.51 28.54 -16.97
CA GLY A 6 -24.87 27.54 -16.11
C GLY A 6 -25.86 26.41 -15.72
N PRO A 7 -25.34 25.25 -15.23
CA PRO A 7 -26.18 24.10 -14.91
C PRO A 7 -27.31 24.50 -13.94
N THR A 8 -28.51 24.03 -14.24
CA THR A 8 -29.74 24.31 -13.46
C THR A 8 -29.59 23.82 -12.02
N GLN A 9 -30.34 24.41 -11.09
CA GLN A 9 -30.34 23.99 -9.67
C GLN A 9 -30.66 22.50 -9.51
N LEU A 10 -31.54 21.95 -10.33
CA LEU A 10 -31.89 20.54 -10.39
C LEU A 10 -30.69 19.67 -10.84
N ALA A 11 -29.92 20.11 -11.83
CA ALA A 11 -28.73 19.41 -12.29
C ALA A 11 -27.65 19.38 -11.20
N ARG A 12 -27.52 20.47 -10.43
CA ARG A 12 -26.58 20.53 -9.27
C ARG A 12 -27.05 19.64 -8.10
N GLN A 13 -28.36 19.57 -7.84
CA GLN A 13 -28.94 18.67 -6.83
C GLN A 13 -28.79 17.20 -7.24
N ASN A 14 -29.06 16.86 -8.49
CA ASN A 14 -28.89 15.48 -9.00
C ASN A 14 -27.42 15.06 -8.99
N ALA A 15 -26.49 15.96 -9.33
CA ALA A 15 -25.06 15.69 -9.24
C ALA A 15 -24.61 15.48 -7.80
N ARG A 16 -25.11 16.28 -6.83
CA ARG A 16 -24.83 16.07 -5.39
C ARG A 16 -25.38 14.75 -4.89
N ARG A 17 -26.62 14.41 -5.26
CA ARG A 17 -27.27 13.15 -4.88
C ARG A 17 -26.55 11.94 -5.47
N ALA A 18 -26.08 12.01 -6.71
CA ALA A 18 -25.27 10.97 -7.35
C ALA A 18 -23.89 10.81 -6.70
N ILE A 19 -23.35 11.84 -6.05
CA ILE A 19 -22.11 11.78 -5.26
C ILE A 19 -22.38 11.17 -3.88
N GLU A 20 -23.51 11.49 -3.25
CA GLU A 20 -23.93 10.96 -1.94
C GLU A 20 -24.40 9.49 -2.01
N GLU A 21 -24.93 9.04 -3.16
CA GLU A 21 -25.39 7.65 -3.40
C GLU A 21 -24.26 6.69 -3.87
N ARG A 22 -23.03 7.18 -4.10
CA ARG A 22 -21.88 6.30 -4.30
C ARG A 22 -21.51 5.74 -2.93
N GLU A 23 -21.59 4.41 -2.81
CA GLU A 23 -20.91 3.68 -1.74
C GLU A 23 -19.53 4.34 -1.52
N PRO A 24 -19.15 4.67 -0.27
CA PRO A 24 -17.88 5.33 -0.01
C PRO A 24 -16.74 4.41 -0.45
N MET A 25 -16.32 4.56 -1.69
CA MET A 25 -15.10 3.91 -2.16
C MET A 25 -13.93 4.60 -1.47
N SER A 26 -13.21 3.86 -0.65
CA SER A 26 -12.04 4.38 0.03
C SER A 26 -10.98 4.81 -0.96
N THR A 27 -10.44 6.01 -0.74
CA THR A 27 -9.52 6.70 -1.62
C THR A 27 -8.07 6.52 -1.17
N LEU A 28 -7.12 6.91 -2.03
CA LEU A 28 -5.71 6.95 -1.67
C LEU A 28 -5.46 7.87 -0.46
N GLU A 29 -6.18 9.00 -0.38
CA GLU A 29 -6.05 9.92 0.76
C GLU A 29 -6.49 9.25 2.06
N ARG A 30 -7.56 8.45 2.05
CA ARG A 30 -8.00 7.69 3.22
C ARG A 30 -6.95 6.63 3.61
N ALA A 31 -6.37 5.93 2.65
CA ALA A 31 -5.28 4.99 2.89
C ALA A 31 -4.08 5.66 3.56
N ILE A 32 -3.68 6.85 3.07
CA ILE A 32 -2.58 7.63 3.65
C ILE A 32 -2.89 8.05 5.10
N VAL A 33 -4.12 8.49 5.38
CA VAL A 33 -4.54 8.84 6.76
C VAL A 33 -4.44 7.63 7.68
N ILE A 34 -4.97 6.47 7.27
CA ILE A 34 -4.92 5.22 8.05
C ILE A 34 -3.47 4.83 8.35
N ALA A 35 -2.61 4.81 7.33
CA ALA A 35 -1.20 4.44 7.50
C ALA A 35 -0.43 5.46 8.38
N ALA A 36 -0.70 6.76 8.21
CA ALA A 36 -0.06 7.81 9.01
C ALA A 36 -0.46 7.74 10.49
N GLU A 37 -1.73 7.46 10.78
CA GLU A 37 -2.22 7.26 12.15
C GLU A 37 -1.68 5.95 12.75
N GLY A 38 -1.71 4.85 11.97
CA GLY A 38 -1.28 3.53 12.42
C GLY A 38 0.21 3.47 12.74
N HIS A 39 1.04 4.11 11.94
CA HIS A 39 2.50 4.15 12.13
C HIS A 39 2.99 5.39 12.88
N ALA A 40 2.09 6.15 13.53
CA ALA A 40 2.47 7.36 14.26
C ALA A 40 3.52 7.06 15.35
N GLY A 41 4.66 7.76 15.30
CA GLY A 41 5.77 7.58 16.26
C GLY A 41 6.70 6.39 15.97
N VAL A 42 6.37 5.51 15.00
CA VAL A 42 7.24 4.41 14.57
C VAL A 42 8.38 4.95 13.72
N LYS A 43 9.59 4.40 13.90
CA LYS A 43 10.78 4.76 13.13
C LYS A 43 11.28 3.57 12.30
N ASP A 44 11.80 3.85 11.12
CA ASP A 44 12.50 2.89 10.30
C ASP A 44 13.92 2.61 10.86
N LYS A 45 14.66 1.69 10.19
CA LYS A 45 16.02 1.32 10.61
C LYS A 45 17.05 2.44 10.46
N GLY A 46 16.77 3.44 9.64
CA GLY A 46 17.56 4.67 9.51
C GLY A 46 17.20 5.74 10.55
N GLY A 47 16.18 5.49 11.39
CA GLY A 47 15.70 6.44 12.42
C GLY A 47 14.72 7.48 11.89
N ALA A 48 14.33 7.44 10.63
CA ALA A 48 13.32 8.30 10.02
C ALA A 48 11.88 7.82 10.38
N PRO A 49 10.86 8.67 10.29
CA PRO A 49 9.47 8.24 10.45
C PRO A 49 9.12 7.10 9.49
N TYR A 50 8.56 5.98 10.03
CA TYR A 50 8.27 4.78 9.23
C TYR A 50 7.34 5.05 8.05
N ILE A 51 6.39 5.96 8.21
CA ILE A 51 5.43 6.33 7.15
C ILE A 51 6.10 6.72 5.82
N LEU A 52 7.36 7.16 5.85
CA LEU A 52 8.09 7.52 4.64
C LEU A 52 8.35 6.30 3.74
N HIS A 53 8.45 5.08 4.29
CA HIS A 53 8.61 3.84 3.53
C HIS A 53 7.39 3.58 2.62
N PRO A 54 6.17 3.37 3.11
CA PRO A 54 5.02 3.15 2.24
C PRO A 54 4.73 4.33 1.29
N LEU A 55 5.05 5.56 1.67
CA LEU A 55 4.91 6.72 0.79
C LEU A 55 5.91 6.69 -0.38
N ARG A 56 7.16 6.28 -0.18
CA ARG A 56 8.14 6.13 -1.28
C ARG A 56 7.71 5.03 -2.24
N MET A 57 7.24 3.89 -1.73
CA MET A 57 6.68 2.82 -2.54
C MET A 57 5.52 3.32 -3.41
N MET A 58 4.55 4.00 -2.80
CA MET A 58 3.39 4.60 -3.48
C MET A 58 3.81 5.55 -4.60
N LEU A 59 4.80 6.41 -4.36
CA LEU A 59 5.29 7.37 -5.36
C LEU A 59 6.00 6.69 -6.54
N GLY A 60 6.59 5.52 -6.33
CA GLY A 60 7.23 4.71 -7.38
C GLY A 60 6.25 3.91 -8.25
N LEU A 61 4.99 3.78 -7.83
CA LEU A 61 3.95 3.02 -8.53
C LEU A 61 3.05 3.96 -9.34
N SER A 62 2.42 3.44 -10.41
CA SER A 62 1.58 4.25 -11.31
C SER A 62 0.10 3.93 -11.20
N HIS A 63 -0.26 2.65 -10.95
CA HIS A 63 -1.65 2.23 -10.89
C HIS A 63 -2.30 2.68 -9.56
N PRO A 64 -3.53 3.24 -9.58
CA PRO A 64 -4.19 3.71 -8.35
C PRO A 64 -4.32 2.65 -7.25
N ASP A 65 -4.71 1.43 -7.60
CA ASP A 65 -4.91 0.36 -6.62
C ASP A 65 -3.58 -0.12 -6.02
N GLU A 66 -2.51 -0.20 -6.83
CA GLU A 66 -1.16 -0.50 -6.33
C GLU A 66 -0.68 0.54 -5.32
N ARG A 67 -0.99 1.82 -5.56
CA ARG A 67 -0.66 2.91 -4.62
C ARG A 67 -1.38 2.76 -3.30
N ILE A 68 -2.68 2.41 -3.32
CA ILE A 68 -3.46 2.17 -2.12
C ILE A 68 -2.89 0.97 -1.36
N VAL A 69 -2.64 -0.15 -2.05
CA VAL A 69 -2.07 -1.36 -1.43
C VAL A 69 -0.67 -1.09 -0.87
N ALA A 70 0.18 -0.34 -1.59
CA ALA A 70 1.51 0.04 -1.11
C ALA A 70 1.46 0.87 0.18
N VAL A 71 0.51 1.79 0.29
CA VAL A 71 0.35 2.61 1.51
C VAL A 71 -0.12 1.78 2.70
N LEU A 72 -0.97 0.76 2.47
CA LEU A 72 -1.60 -0.04 3.52
C LEU A 72 -0.88 -1.36 3.80
N HIS A 73 0.17 -1.74 3.08
CA HIS A 73 0.72 -3.10 3.05
C HIS A 73 1.11 -3.66 4.42
N ASP A 74 1.61 -2.83 5.33
CA ASP A 74 2.00 -3.22 6.68
C ASP A 74 0.96 -2.86 7.76
N VAL A 75 -0.16 -2.21 7.39
CA VAL A 75 -1.16 -1.74 8.37
C VAL A 75 -1.81 -2.90 9.12
N CYS A 76 -2.16 -3.99 8.42
CA CYS A 76 -2.77 -5.16 9.06
C CYS A 76 -1.76 -6.01 9.86
N GLU A 77 -0.47 -5.92 9.53
CA GLU A 77 0.61 -6.66 10.22
C GLU A 77 1.07 -5.89 11.47
N ASP A 78 1.28 -4.58 11.37
CA ASP A 78 1.98 -3.79 12.36
C ASP A 78 1.08 -2.88 13.21
N CYS A 79 -0.14 -2.58 12.76
CA CYS A 79 -0.98 -1.59 13.44
C CYS A 79 -2.13 -2.26 14.22
N PRO A 80 -2.09 -2.26 15.57
CA PRO A 80 -3.12 -2.90 16.39
C PRO A 80 -4.54 -2.41 16.08
N GLY A 81 -5.46 -3.36 15.92
CA GLY A 81 -6.87 -3.07 15.65
C GLY A 81 -7.21 -2.83 14.18
N TRP A 82 -6.22 -2.85 13.27
CA TRP A 82 -6.48 -2.90 11.85
C TRP A 82 -6.52 -4.36 11.35
N THR A 83 -7.62 -4.71 10.70
CA THR A 83 -7.87 -6.03 10.11
C THR A 83 -8.38 -5.85 8.68
N PHE A 84 -8.35 -6.91 7.88
CA PHE A 84 -8.93 -6.89 6.53
C PHE A 84 -10.42 -6.56 6.56
N ASP A 85 -11.17 -7.05 7.55
CA ASP A 85 -12.61 -6.74 7.69
C ASP A 85 -12.83 -5.26 8.05
N ARG A 86 -11.96 -4.67 8.85
CA ARG A 86 -12.03 -3.24 9.13
C ARG A 86 -11.72 -2.41 7.88
N LEU A 87 -10.77 -2.82 7.05
CA LEU A 87 -10.49 -2.14 5.78
C LEU A 87 -11.68 -2.25 4.81
N ARG A 88 -12.39 -3.40 4.76
CA ARG A 88 -13.66 -3.51 4.02
C ARG A 88 -14.72 -2.56 4.56
N ALA A 89 -14.85 -2.46 5.89
CA ALA A 89 -15.79 -1.52 6.52
C ALA A 89 -15.44 -0.04 6.26
N GLU A 90 -14.17 0.29 6.02
CA GLU A 90 -13.72 1.61 5.56
C GLU A 90 -14.05 1.86 4.07
N GLY A 91 -14.53 0.86 3.34
CA GLY A 91 -14.95 0.95 1.93
C GLY A 91 -13.86 0.57 0.92
N PHE A 92 -12.75 -0.05 1.35
CA PHE A 92 -11.79 -0.63 0.39
C PHE A 92 -12.40 -1.87 -0.26
N SER A 93 -12.28 -1.94 -1.58
CA SER A 93 -12.86 -3.03 -2.37
C SER A 93 -12.19 -4.37 -2.10
N ASP A 94 -12.91 -5.47 -2.38
CA ASP A 94 -12.40 -6.82 -2.14
C ASP A 94 -11.10 -7.12 -2.89
N HIS A 95 -10.90 -6.59 -4.10
CA HIS A 95 -9.65 -6.80 -4.83
C HIS A 95 -8.45 -6.11 -4.18
N ILE A 96 -8.63 -4.91 -3.58
CA ILE A 96 -7.59 -4.25 -2.78
C ILE A 96 -7.28 -5.05 -1.52
N VAL A 97 -8.32 -5.52 -0.81
CA VAL A 97 -8.12 -6.30 0.41
C VAL A 97 -7.49 -7.67 0.11
N THR A 98 -7.82 -8.30 -1.03
CA THR A 98 -7.16 -9.54 -1.49
C THR A 98 -5.68 -9.31 -1.79
N ALA A 99 -5.35 -8.22 -2.47
CA ALA A 99 -3.96 -7.86 -2.72
C ALA A 99 -3.18 -7.55 -1.42
N LEU A 100 -3.83 -6.90 -0.44
CA LEU A 100 -3.26 -6.69 0.90
C LEU A 100 -2.97 -8.01 1.62
N ASP A 101 -3.91 -8.98 1.60
CA ASP A 101 -3.66 -10.33 2.15
C ASP A 101 -2.48 -11.01 1.44
N ALA A 102 -2.37 -10.82 0.12
CA ALA A 102 -1.26 -11.38 -0.65
C ALA A 102 0.11 -10.81 -0.24
N VAL A 103 0.19 -9.56 0.19
CA VAL A 103 1.44 -8.92 0.63
C VAL A 103 1.66 -8.88 2.14
N THR A 104 0.71 -9.34 2.95
CA THR A 104 0.83 -9.49 4.41
C THR A 104 1.41 -10.86 4.73
N LYS A 105 2.54 -10.91 5.47
CA LYS A 105 3.20 -12.16 5.80
C LYS A 105 2.41 -12.93 6.86
N ARG A 106 2.27 -14.27 6.67
CA ARG A 106 1.61 -15.16 7.64
C ARG A 106 2.58 -15.66 8.68
N GLU A 107 2.08 -15.95 9.88
CA GLU A 107 2.90 -16.55 10.94
C GLU A 107 3.47 -17.91 10.50
N GLY A 108 4.77 -18.12 10.70
CA GLY A 108 5.45 -19.35 10.30
C GLY A 108 5.69 -19.55 8.80
N GLU A 109 5.20 -18.63 7.95
CA GLU A 109 5.39 -18.73 6.49
C GLU A 109 6.85 -18.52 6.08
N ASP A 110 7.37 -19.43 5.24
CA ASP A 110 8.69 -19.25 4.63
C ASP A 110 8.72 -18.00 3.73
N TYR A 111 9.87 -17.33 3.67
CA TYR A 111 9.95 -16.06 2.98
C TYR A 111 9.82 -16.17 1.46
N GLU A 112 10.30 -17.26 0.86
CA GLU A 112 10.15 -17.49 -0.57
C GLU A 112 8.70 -17.87 -0.94
N ASP A 113 8.02 -18.65 -0.08
CA ASP A 113 6.60 -18.98 -0.27
C ASP A 113 5.73 -17.72 -0.15
N PHE A 114 6.04 -16.84 0.81
CA PHE A 114 5.43 -15.52 0.90
C PHE A 114 5.65 -14.71 -0.39
N ALA A 115 6.88 -14.66 -0.91
CA ALA A 115 7.18 -13.95 -2.15
C ALA A 115 6.42 -14.52 -3.35
N ARG A 116 6.29 -15.86 -3.45
CA ARG A 116 5.49 -16.53 -4.50
C ARG A 116 4.01 -16.19 -4.38
N ARG A 117 3.46 -16.18 -3.16
CA ARG A 117 2.06 -15.84 -2.91
C ARG A 117 1.77 -14.37 -3.28
N ALA A 118 2.63 -13.45 -2.90
CA ALA A 118 2.52 -12.05 -3.31
C ALA A 118 2.59 -11.90 -4.83
N ALA A 119 3.48 -12.64 -5.51
CA ALA A 119 3.64 -12.59 -6.96
C ALA A 119 2.47 -13.21 -7.74
N ALA A 120 1.67 -14.07 -7.12
CA ALA A 120 0.47 -14.66 -7.74
C ALA A 120 -0.68 -13.66 -7.89
N ASP A 121 -0.70 -12.57 -7.10
CA ASP A 121 -1.65 -11.48 -7.24
C ASP A 121 -1.03 -10.36 -8.11
N PRO A 122 -1.71 -9.86 -9.17
CA PRO A 122 -1.14 -8.85 -10.07
C PRO A 122 -0.75 -7.54 -9.37
N ILE A 123 -1.55 -7.07 -8.40
CA ILE A 123 -1.27 -5.87 -7.60
C ILE A 123 -0.19 -6.19 -6.58
N GLY A 124 -0.35 -7.31 -5.85
CA GLY A 124 0.59 -7.79 -4.84
C GLY A 124 2.01 -7.96 -5.39
N ARG A 125 2.15 -8.46 -6.62
CA ARG A 125 3.44 -8.58 -7.31
C ARG A 125 4.18 -7.24 -7.39
N ASN A 126 3.54 -6.22 -7.95
CA ASN A 126 4.15 -4.92 -8.16
C ASN A 126 4.45 -4.20 -6.85
N VAL A 127 3.53 -4.31 -5.89
CA VAL A 127 3.71 -3.77 -4.54
C VAL A 127 4.85 -4.46 -3.81
N LYS A 128 4.96 -5.80 -3.90
CA LYS A 128 6.06 -6.54 -3.27
C LYS A 128 7.42 -6.22 -3.90
N LEU A 129 7.48 -6.02 -5.20
CA LEU A 129 8.71 -5.56 -5.86
C LEU A 129 9.11 -4.15 -5.40
N ALA A 130 8.14 -3.23 -5.26
CA ALA A 130 8.40 -1.89 -4.75
C ALA A 130 8.88 -1.90 -3.30
N ASP A 131 8.27 -2.74 -2.44
CA ASP A 131 8.69 -2.97 -1.05
C ASP A 131 10.14 -3.48 -0.97
N LEU A 132 10.46 -4.52 -1.74
CA LEU A 132 11.80 -5.09 -1.77
C LEU A 132 12.84 -4.08 -2.28
N ALA A 133 12.50 -3.29 -3.30
CA ALA A 133 13.38 -2.26 -3.86
C ALA A 133 13.68 -1.15 -2.82
N ASP A 134 12.65 -0.63 -2.14
CA ASP A 134 12.85 0.38 -1.08
C ASP A 134 13.65 -0.18 0.10
N ASN A 135 13.40 -1.44 0.48
CA ASN A 135 14.13 -2.11 1.55
C ASN A 135 15.59 -2.48 1.21
N CYS A 136 15.93 -2.55 -0.08
CA CYS A 136 17.32 -2.76 -0.53
C CYS A 136 18.15 -1.47 -0.54
N ASP A 137 17.54 -0.29 -0.39
CA ASP A 137 18.25 0.98 -0.33
C ASP A 137 18.94 1.18 1.01
N LEU A 138 20.26 0.93 1.03
CA LEU A 138 21.12 1.15 2.20
C LEU A 138 21.48 2.62 2.43
N SER A 139 21.23 3.53 1.50
CA SER A 139 21.64 4.93 1.63
C SER A 139 21.01 5.63 2.84
N ARG A 140 19.92 5.06 3.38
CA ARG A 140 19.20 5.55 4.56
C ARG A 140 19.81 5.09 5.89
N ILE A 141 20.76 4.16 5.86
CA ILE A 141 21.42 3.62 7.05
C ILE A 141 22.85 4.16 7.06
N ALA A 142 23.16 4.99 8.07
CA ALA A 142 24.46 5.65 8.14
C ALA A 142 25.65 4.66 8.20
N GLU A 143 25.48 3.56 8.94
CA GLU A 143 26.49 2.50 9.11
C GLU A 143 25.82 1.12 8.93
N PRO A 144 25.70 0.62 7.68
CA PRO A 144 25.15 -0.70 7.42
C PRO A 144 26.00 -1.80 8.05
N THR A 145 25.33 -2.77 8.68
CA THR A 145 25.96 -3.91 9.35
C THR A 145 25.88 -5.18 8.50
N GLU A 146 26.61 -6.24 8.89
CA GLU A 146 26.49 -7.58 8.31
C GLU A 146 25.04 -8.14 8.35
N VAL A 147 24.26 -7.74 9.34
CA VAL A 147 22.85 -8.12 9.43
C VAL A 147 22.05 -7.46 8.30
N ASP A 148 22.36 -6.20 7.99
CA ASP A 148 21.71 -5.48 6.90
C ASP A 148 22.08 -6.08 5.55
N HIS A 149 23.33 -6.41 5.32
CA HIS A 149 23.78 -7.08 4.09
C HIS A 149 23.10 -8.43 3.87
N ARG A 150 23.05 -9.32 4.89
CA ARG A 150 22.33 -10.60 4.80
C ARG A 150 20.85 -10.45 4.53
N ARG A 151 20.21 -9.38 5.09
CA ARG A 151 18.81 -9.06 4.80
C ARG A 151 18.60 -8.70 3.33
N ILE A 152 19.49 -7.88 2.77
CA ILE A 152 19.45 -7.49 1.36
C ILE A 152 19.67 -8.68 0.43
N GLU A 153 20.58 -9.59 0.74
CA GLU A 153 20.75 -10.83 -0.03
C GLU A 153 19.47 -11.66 -0.10
N LYS A 154 18.74 -11.75 1.03
CA LYS A 154 17.42 -12.40 1.07
C LYS A 154 16.43 -11.68 0.15
N TYR A 155 16.40 -10.35 0.16
CA TYR A 155 15.50 -9.56 -0.67
C TYR A 155 15.84 -9.68 -2.16
N TRP A 156 17.12 -9.67 -2.52
CA TRP A 156 17.55 -9.90 -3.91
C TRP A 156 17.14 -11.29 -4.42
N ARG A 157 17.19 -12.33 -3.59
CA ARG A 157 16.69 -13.66 -3.97
C ARG A 157 15.18 -13.62 -4.24
N ALA A 158 14.42 -12.94 -3.40
CA ALA A 158 12.98 -12.81 -3.57
C ALA A 158 12.64 -12.00 -4.84
N ILE A 159 13.35 -10.91 -5.15
CA ILE A 159 13.16 -10.15 -6.39
C ILE A 159 13.36 -11.07 -7.60
N LYS A 160 14.48 -11.79 -7.66
CA LYS A 160 14.76 -12.74 -8.76
C LYS A 160 13.69 -13.81 -8.89
N LEU A 161 13.18 -14.32 -7.77
CA LEU A 161 12.09 -15.30 -7.76
C LEU A 161 10.81 -14.72 -8.37
N ILE A 162 10.44 -13.50 -7.98
CA ILE A 162 9.22 -12.81 -8.48
C ILE A 162 9.33 -12.47 -9.97
N GLU A 163 10.52 -12.09 -10.45
CA GLU A 163 10.75 -11.70 -11.84
C GLU A 163 10.59 -12.87 -12.84
N VAL A 164 10.79 -14.13 -12.40
CA VAL A 164 10.71 -15.31 -13.27
C VAL A 164 9.36 -16.02 -13.22
N ILE A 165 8.43 -15.60 -12.34
CA ILE A 165 7.03 -16.06 -12.26
C ILE A 165 6.15 -15.21 -13.16
#